data_ba9def85e6f936e57bfe01db388a7486
#
_entry.id   ba9def85e6f936e57bfe01db388a7486
#
_cell.length_a   1.000
_cell.length_b   1.000
_cell.length_c   1.000
_cell.angle_alpha   90.00
_cell.angle_beta   90.00
_cell.angle_gamma   90.00
#
_symmetry.space_group_name_H-M   'P 1'
#
loop_
_entity.id
_entity.type
_entity.pdbx_description
1 polymer ?
#
loop_
_entity_poly.entity_id
_entity_poly.type
_entity_poly.pdbx_seq_one_letter_code
_entity_poly.pdbx_strand_id
1 'polypeptide(L)'
;MRRFLARLAVAAILASPAPLAAQSEPATQSAPAPVEVPPGDQFLYGSGEAAAMSRQIYRALEAHALGQAAGRPASSVILTADATLAAPRFEACGDKPLAAVFDVDETVALNSGLMRSRLTRQRPAPGTPLAVRPVPGAVEAIRALHAAGITPVYNTNRTLDMTDLVAGTIESFGLERPVAGETLFLNGMDALGGNKDGRRTAIAARWCVIAMAGDQLGDFSELLKAIPSVPARRAASLAAPIEALWGNGWFLLPNTSYGTALEGTLEEVFDEPAAAANDN
;
A
#
# COMPACT_ATOMS: atom_id res chain seq x y z
N MET A 1 109.46 -35.66 11.48
CA MET A 1 108.30 -36.52 11.86
C MET A 1 107.76 -36.01 13.20
N ARG A 2 106.70 -35.16 13.17
CA ARG A 2 105.86 -34.74 14.30
C ARG A 2 104.44 -34.58 13.84
N ARG A 3 103.57 -35.42 14.38
CA ARG A 3 102.13 -35.43 14.12
C ARG A 3 101.43 -34.31 14.98
N PHE A 4 100.78 -33.41 14.37
CA PHE A 4 99.88 -32.47 15.05
C PHE A 4 98.47 -32.99 15.02
N LEU A 5 97.90 -33.28 16.16
CA LEU A 5 96.51 -33.60 16.38
C LEU A 5 95.70 -32.27 16.54
N ALA A 6 94.81 -32.04 15.59
CA ALA A 6 93.86 -30.95 15.71
C ALA A 6 92.62 -31.43 16.50
N ARG A 7 92.28 -30.72 17.62
CA ARG A 7 91.09 -30.97 18.39
C ARG A 7 89.97 -30.11 17.77
N LEU A 8 88.91 -30.75 17.25
CA LEU A 8 87.66 -30.07 16.89
C LEU A 8 86.84 -29.86 18.18
N ALA A 9 86.48 -28.58 18.48
CA ALA A 9 85.48 -28.22 19.47
C ALA A 9 84.12 -28.16 18.77
N VAL A 10 83.16 -28.96 19.20
CA VAL A 10 81.78 -28.93 18.76
C VAL A 10 81.03 -27.99 19.71
N ALA A 11 80.61 -26.86 19.19
CA ALA A 11 79.71 -25.96 19.90
C ALA A 11 78.27 -26.42 19.72
N ALA A 12 77.61 -26.84 20.79
CA ALA A 12 76.21 -27.20 20.81
C ALA A 12 75.36 -25.89 20.88
N ILE A 13 74.65 -25.58 19.82
CA ILE A 13 73.69 -24.47 19.78
C ILE A 13 72.38 -24.95 20.39
N LEU A 14 72.04 -24.50 21.58
CA LEU A 14 70.73 -24.70 22.21
C LEU A 14 69.72 -23.77 21.51
N ALA A 15 68.87 -24.32 20.62
CA ALA A 15 67.74 -23.59 20.04
C ALA A 15 66.58 -23.59 21.06
N SER A 16 66.26 -22.41 21.59
CA SER A 16 65.03 -22.21 22.38
C SER A 16 63.81 -22.29 21.48
N PRO A 17 62.74 -23.02 21.85
CA PRO A 17 61.50 -23.01 21.07
C PRO A 17 60.83 -21.65 21.21
N ALA A 18 60.52 -21.03 20.06
CA ALA A 18 59.70 -19.84 19.97
C ALA A 18 58.26 -20.16 20.41
N PRO A 19 57.57 -19.28 21.16
CA PRO A 19 56.18 -19.51 21.52
C PRO A 19 55.31 -19.57 20.23
N LEU A 20 54.51 -20.63 20.06
CA LEU A 20 53.43 -20.69 19.06
C LEU A 20 52.50 -19.52 19.32
N ALA A 21 52.42 -18.58 18.38
CA ALA A 21 51.40 -17.58 18.35
C ALA A 21 50.04 -18.29 18.26
N ALA A 22 49.21 -18.13 19.27
CA ALA A 22 47.81 -18.57 19.24
C ALA A 22 47.12 -17.88 18.05
N GLN A 23 46.76 -18.70 17.05
CA GLN A 23 45.90 -18.23 15.97
C GLN A 23 44.55 -17.91 16.62
N SER A 24 44.17 -16.61 16.67
CA SER A 24 42.84 -16.18 17.04
C SER A 24 41.88 -16.80 16.04
N GLU A 25 41.01 -17.67 16.53
CA GLU A 25 39.88 -18.19 15.74
C GLU A 25 39.11 -17.01 15.12
N PRO A 26 38.72 -17.05 13.84
CA PRO A 26 37.90 -16.03 13.25
C PRO A 26 36.61 -15.95 14.05
N ALA A 27 36.31 -14.77 14.58
CA ALA A 27 35.06 -14.52 15.29
C ALA A 27 33.89 -14.94 14.36
N THR A 28 33.20 -15.99 14.78
CA THR A 28 31.97 -16.44 14.11
C THR A 28 31.01 -15.26 14.14
N GLN A 29 30.83 -14.57 13.00
CA GLN A 29 29.80 -13.54 12.88
C GLN A 29 28.49 -14.25 13.14
N SER A 30 27.87 -13.97 14.27
CA SER A 30 26.52 -14.45 14.57
C SER A 30 25.60 -14.00 13.45
N ALA A 31 24.81 -14.91 12.91
CA ALA A 31 23.79 -14.58 11.91
C ALA A 31 22.94 -13.42 12.45
N PRO A 32 22.59 -12.44 11.59
CA PRO A 32 21.75 -11.33 12.03
C PRO A 32 20.45 -11.90 12.61
N ALA A 33 19.99 -11.27 13.70
CA ALA A 33 18.73 -11.66 14.32
C ALA A 33 17.59 -11.66 13.27
N PRO A 34 16.66 -12.61 13.35
CA PRO A 34 15.50 -12.63 12.45
C PRO A 34 14.74 -11.31 12.51
N VAL A 35 14.38 -10.78 11.34
CA VAL A 35 13.54 -9.56 11.27
C VAL A 35 12.11 -9.96 11.63
N GLU A 36 11.59 -9.37 12.70
CA GLU A 36 10.19 -9.55 13.07
C GLU A 36 9.29 -8.77 12.09
N VAL A 37 8.28 -9.44 11.54
CA VAL A 37 7.29 -8.83 10.66
C VAL A 37 6.07 -8.42 11.51
N PRO A 38 5.65 -7.14 11.50
CA PRO A 38 4.46 -6.71 12.24
C PRO A 38 3.21 -7.52 11.86
N PRO A 39 2.31 -7.85 12.80
CA PRO A 39 1.11 -8.64 12.51
C PRO A 39 0.24 -8.09 11.38
N GLY A 40 0.12 -6.75 11.29
CA GLY A 40 -0.59 -6.08 10.21
C GLY A 40 0.02 -6.34 8.83
N ASP A 41 1.35 -6.31 8.73
CA ASP A 41 2.06 -6.62 7.48
C ASP A 41 1.97 -8.11 7.14
N GLN A 42 2.02 -9.00 8.14
CA GLN A 42 1.80 -10.43 7.94
C GLN A 42 0.41 -10.70 7.36
N PHE A 43 -0.62 -10.02 7.91
CA PHE A 43 -1.99 -10.12 7.41
C PHE A 43 -2.07 -9.62 5.96
N LEU A 44 -1.69 -8.37 5.71
CA LEU A 44 -1.90 -7.72 4.42
C LEU A 44 -1.11 -8.35 3.28
N TYR A 45 0.18 -8.62 3.51
CA TYR A 45 1.08 -9.10 2.45
C TYR A 45 1.22 -10.62 2.38
N GLY A 46 0.84 -11.35 3.43
CA GLY A 46 1.13 -12.78 3.55
C GLY A 46 -0.07 -13.69 3.74
N SER A 47 -1.22 -13.18 4.21
CA SER A 47 -2.32 -14.06 4.59
C SER A 47 -3.24 -14.44 3.43
N GLY A 48 -3.83 -15.63 3.54
CA GLY A 48 -4.90 -16.08 2.65
C GLY A 48 -6.19 -15.30 2.86
N GLU A 49 -6.42 -14.82 4.08
CA GLU A 49 -7.59 -14.04 4.48
C GLU A 49 -7.63 -12.70 3.75
N ALA A 50 -6.53 -11.94 3.78
CA ALA A 50 -6.44 -10.66 3.05
C ALA A 50 -6.60 -10.87 1.53
N ALA A 51 -6.00 -11.92 0.99
CA ALA A 51 -6.16 -12.27 -0.42
C ALA A 51 -7.61 -12.62 -0.78
N ALA A 52 -8.30 -13.38 0.07
CA ALA A 52 -9.70 -13.74 -0.13
C ALA A 52 -10.63 -12.51 -0.02
N MET A 53 -10.42 -11.64 0.98
CA MET A 53 -11.15 -10.39 1.14
C MET A 53 -11.02 -9.50 -0.09
N SER A 54 -9.80 -9.24 -0.54
CA SER A 54 -9.55 -8.42 -1.73
C SER A 54 -10.26 -8.99 -2.96
N ARG A 55 -10.18 -10.29 -3.18
CA ARG A 55 -10.87 -10.95 -4.30
C ARG A 55 -12.39 -10.85 -4.22
N GLN A 56 -12.98 -10.94 -3.02
CA GLN A 56 -14.42 -10.76 -2.83
C GLN A 56 -14.83 -9.33 -3.15
N ILE A 57 -14.06 -8.34 -2.70
CA ILE A 57 -14.30 -6.93 -2.95
C ILE A 57 -14.24 -6.63 -4.45
N TYR A 58 -13.21 -7.12 -5.15
CA TYR A 58 -13.10 -6.91 -6.60
C TYR A 58 -14.22 -7.59 -7.41
N ARG A 59 -14.67 -8.78 -7.00
CA ARG A 59 -15.85 -9.42 -7.61
C ARG A 59 -17.13 -8.61 -7.40
N ALA A 60 -17.31 -8.05 -6.21
CA ALA A 60 -18.44 -7.20 -5.91
C ALA A 60 -18.40 -5.90 -6.72
N LEU A 61 -17.22 -5.27 -6.83
CA LEU A 61 -16.98 -4.09 -7.65
C LEU A 61 -17.30 -4.36 -9.13
N GLU A 62 -16.78 -5.45 -9.66
CA GLU A 62 -17.02 -5.85 -11.05
C GLU A 62 -18.52 -6.04 -11.33
N ALA A 63 -19.20 -6.85 -10.50
CA ALA A 63 -20.63 -7.10 -10.64
C ALA A 63 -21.47 -5.82 -10.56
N HIS A 64 -21.14 -4.94 -9.60
CA HIS A 64 -21.80 -3.64 -9.46
C HIS A 64 -21.59 -2.76 -10.70
N ALA A 65 -20.36 -2.57 -11.12
CA ALA A 65 -20.03 -1.67 -12.22
C ALA A 65 -20.64 -2.15 -13.55
N LEU A 66 -20.59 -3.46 -13.83
CA LEU A 66 -21.25 -4.03 -15.01
C LEU A 66 -22.78 -3.84 -14.97
N GLY A 67 -23.40 -3.99 -13.78
CA GLY A 67 -24.83 -3.73 -13.59
C GLY A 67 -25.17 -2.26 -13.83
N GLN A 68 -24.37 -1.32 -13.31
CA GLN A 68 -24.54 0.12 -13.52
C GLN A 68 -24.37 0.51 -15.01
N ALA A 69 -23.39 -0.08 -15.68
CA ALA A 69 -23.15 0.18 -17.10
C ALA A 69 -24.36 -0.17 -17.97
N ALA A 70 -25.06 -1.27 -17.66
CA ALA A 70 -26.26 -1.67 -18.37
C ALA A 70 -27.43 -0.68 -18.21
N GLY A 71 -27.55 -0.05 -17.02
CA GLY A 71 -28.61 0.91 -16.68
C GLY A 71 -28.32 2.36 -17.01
N ARG A 72 -27.08 2.72 -17.27
CA ARG A 72 -26.56 4.10 -17.47
C ARG A 72 -27.04 5.07 -16.39
N PRO A 73 -26.35 5.14 -15.24
CA PRO A 73 -26.81 5.91 -14.08
C PRO A 73 -26.85 7.41 -14.36
N ALA A 74 -27.80 8.12 -13.73
CA ALA A 74 -27.91 9.58 -13.83
C ALA A 74 -26.81 10.31 -13.05
N SER A 75 -26.30 9.67 -11.98
CA SER A 75 -25.29 10.27 -11.07
C SER A 75 -24.08 9.37 -10.94
N SER A 76 -22.94 9.99 -10.81
CA SER A 76 -21.66 9.39 -10.41
C SER A 76 -21.70 8.97 -8.94
N VAL A 77 -20.71 8.21 -8.49
CA VAL A 77 -20.46 7.89 -7.07
C VAL A 77 -19.48 8.86 -6.42
N ILE A 78 -19.02 9.89 -7.14
CA ILE A 78 -18.17 10.97 -6.62
C ILE A 78 -19.08 12.06 -6.02
N LEU A 79 -18.75 12.47 -4.80
CA LEU A 79 -19.44 13.56 -4.11
C LEU A 79 -19.13 14.91 -4.78
N THR A 80 -20.13 15.80 -4.84
CA THR A 80 -19.93 17.19 -5.26
C THR A 80 -19.10 17.95 -4.22
N ALA A 81 -18.46 19.05 -4.62
CA ALA A 81 -17.60 19.84 -3.74
C ALA A 81 -18.35 20.46 -2.54
N ASP A 82 -19.66 20.64 -2.66
CA ASP A 82 -20.54 21.22 -1.63
C ASP A 82 -21.32 20.13 -0.86
N ALA A 83 -21.05 18.85 -1.10
CA ALA A 83 -21.66 17.76 -0.36
C ALA A 83 -21.19 17.74 1.11
N THR A 84 -22.04 17.18 1.97
CA THR A 84 -21.70 16.84 3.35
C THR A 84 -21.99 15.38 3.60
N LEU A 85 -21.40 14.79 4.66
CA LEU A 85 -21.67 13.39 5.01
C LEU A 85 -23.14 13.15 5.41
N ALA A 86 -23.80 14.16 5.98
CA ALA A 86 -25.22 14.08 6.36
C ALA A 86 -26.17 14.27 5.16
N ALA A 87 -25.72 14.96 4.11
CA ALA A 87 -26.47 15.23 2.89
C ALA A 87 -25.57 15.05 1.67
N PRO A 88 -25.19 13.83 1.33
CA PRO A 88 -24.33 13.56 0.18
C PRO A 88 -25.04 13.94 -1.11
N ARG A 89 -24.32 14.66 -1.95
CA ARG A 89 -24.72 14.97 -3.32
C ARG A 89 -23.65 14.45 -4.26
N PHE A 90 -24.07 13.99 -5.42
CA PHE A 90 -23.20 13.31 -6.36
C PHE A 90 -23.11 14.07 -7.69
N GLU A 91 -21.96 14.00 -8.32
CA GLU A 91 -21.73 14.59 -9.63
C GLU A 91 -22.66 13.97 -10.68
N ALA A 92 -23.23 14.79 -11.55
CA ALA A 92 -24.10 14.31 -12.61
C ALA A 92 -23.31 13.58 -13.70
N CYS A 93 -23.84 12.47 -14.19
CA CYS A 93 -23.25 11.72 -15.30
C CYS A 93 -23.47 12.37 -16.67
N GLY A 94 -24.70 12.75 -17.00
CA GLY A 94 -25.03 13.24 -18.34
C GLY A 94 -24.59 12.22 -19.41
N ASP A 95 -24.00 12.71 -20.49
CA ASP A 95 -23.49 11.88 -21.60
C ASP A 95 -22.02 11.46 -21.45
N LYS A 96 -21.41 11.74 -20.28
CA LYS A 96 -20.00 11.38 -20.02
C LYS A 96 -19.78 9.86 -20.14
N PRO A 97 -18.62 9.43 -20.68
CA PRO A 97 -18.27 8.01 -20.71
C PRO A 97 -18.10 7.45 -19.30
N LEU A 98 -18.36 6.15 -19.15
CA LEU A 98 -18.29 5.46 -17.86
C LEU A 98 -16.84 5.23 -17.43
N ALA A 99 -16.58 5.37 -16.13
CA ALA A 99 -15.31 5.04 -15.55
C ALA A 99 -15.45 4.38 -14.15
N ALA A 100 -14.40 3.64 -13.76
CA ALA A 100 -14.16 3.23 -12.39
C ALA A 100 -12.83 3.82 -11.91
N VAL A 101 -12.81 4.36 -10.70
CA VAL A 101 -11.62 5.02 -10.12
C VAL A 101 -10.96 4.09 -9.11
N PHE A 102 -9.65 3.95 -9.22
CA PHE A 102 -8.83 3.12 -8.35
C PHE A 102 -7.73 3.95 -7.70
N ASP A 103 -7.55 3.82 -6.39
CA ASP A 103 -6.24 4.11 -5.80
C ASP A 103 -5.21 3.09 -6.30
N VAL A 104 -3.92 3.35 -6.07
CA VAL A 104 -2.85 2.47 -6.57
C VAL A 104 -2.24 1.64 -5.45
N ASP A 105 -1.75 2.30 -4.39
CA ASP A 105 -1.01 1.65 -3.32
C ASP A 105 -1.94 0.81 -2.43
N GLU A 106 -1.64 -0.45 -2.24
CA GLU A 106 -2.43 -1.44 -1.50
C GLU A 106 -3.90 -1.61 -2.01
N THR A 107 -4.19 -0.95 -3.11
CA THR A 107 -5.46 -1.10 -3.85
C THR A 107 -5.26 -1.89 -5.13
N VAL A 108 -4.46 -1.41 -6.08
CA VAL A 108 -4.12 -2.16 -7.32
C VAL A 108 -2.78 -2.88 -7.15
N ALA A 109 -1.85 -2.29 -6.43
CA ALA A 109 -0.46 -2.73 -6.29
C ALA A 109 -0.08 -2.94 -4.82
N LEU A 110 0.29 -4.15 -4.44
CA LEU A 110 0.88 -4.48 -3.14
C LEU A 110 2.39 -4.15 -3.15
N ASN A 111 2.80 -3.20 -2.33
CA ASN A 111 4.17 -2.69 -2.25
C ASN A 111 5.08 -3.54 -1.35
N SER A 112 5.04 -4.85 -1.48
CA SER A 112 5.76 -5.80 -0.61
C SER A 112 7.28 -5.56 -0.56
N GLY A 113 7.89 -5.15 -1.66
CA GLY A 113 9.31 -4.82 -1.72
C GLY A 113 9.68 -3.56 -0.94
N LEU A 114 8.82 -2.53 -0.98
CA LEU A 114 9.00 -1.31 -0.19
C LEU A 114 8.90 -1.62 1.31
N MET A 115 7.89 -2.38 1.72
CA MET A 115 7.71 -2.76 3.12
C MET A 115 8.86 -3.64 3.62
N ARG A 116 9.28 -4.63 2.84
CA ARG A 116 10.48 -5.43 3.15
C ARG A 116 11.71 -4.54 3.33
N SER A 117 11.94 -3.59 2.43
CA SER A 117 13.07 -2.65 2.51
C SER A 117 13.04 -1.82 3.80
N ARG A 118 11.87 -1.35 4.22
CA ARG A 118 11.67 -0.61 5.48
C ARG A 118 11.99 -1.48 6.70
N LEU A 119 11.45 -2.70 6.75
CA LEU A 119 11.65 -3.63 7.87
C LEU A 119 13.11 -4.06 8.00
N THR A 120 13.76 -4.38 6.90
CA THR A 120 15.17 -4.82 6.91
C THR A 120 16.17 -3.66 7.00
N ARG A 121 15.69 -2.40 6.87
CA ARG A 121 16.53 -1.20 6.73
C ARG A 121 17.56 -1.30 5.59
N GLN A 122 17.31 -2.19 4.64
CA GLN A 122 18.14 -2.36 3.46
C GLN A 122 17.57 -1.51 2.32
N ARG A 123 18.31 -0.49 1.93
CA ARG A 123 17.96 0.27 0.72
C ARG A 123 18.44 -0.51 -0.51
N PRO A 124 17.56 -0.80 -1.47
CA PRO A 124 18.01 -1.33 -2.75
C PRO A 124 19.00 -0.38 -3.41
N ALA A 125 19.89 -0.92 -4.23
CA ALA A 125 20.76 -0.08 -5.03
C ALA A 125 19.91 0.86 -5.92
N PRO A 126 20.39 2.10 -6.22
CA PRO A 126 19.69 3.00 -7.13
C PRO A 126 19.32 2.30 -8.44
N GLY A 127 18.08 2.43 -8.88
CA GLY A 127 17.57 1.78 -10.09
C GLY A 127 17.13 0.32 -9.95
N THR A 128 17.29 -0.30 -8.77
CA THR A 128 16.73 -1.65 -8.53
C THR A 128 15.22 -1.57 -8.34
N PRO A 129 14.40 -2.23 -9.18
CA PRO A 129 12.97 -2.27 -8.98
C PRO A 129 12.60 -2.94 -7.65
N LEU A 130 11.74 -2.32 -6.87
CA LEU A 130 11.14 -2.95 -5.70
C LEU A 130 10.08 -3.97 -6.14
N ALA A 131 9.99 -5.09 -5.42
CA ALA A 131 8.97 -6.07 -5.70
C ALA A 131 7.57 -5.49 -5.44
N VAL A 132 6.76 -5.47 -6.49
CA VAL A 132 5.35 -5.07 -6.45
C VAL A 132 4.54 -6.22 -7.03
N ARG A 133 3.40 -6.52 -6.42
CA ARG A 133 2.48 -7.56 -6.89
C ARG A 133 1.10 -6.95 -7.08
N PRO A 134 0.28 -7.43 -8.03
CA PRO A 134 -1.11 -6.99 -8.09
C PRO A 134 -1.86 -7.45 -6.84
N VAL A 135 -2.79 -6.63 -6.38
CA VAL A 135 -3.77 -7.03 -5.36
C VAL A 135 -4.64 -8.15 -5.92
N PRO A 136 -4.89 -9.22 -5.16
CA PRO A 136 -5.70 -10.35 -5.65
C PRO A 136 -7.08 -9.92 -6.13
N GLY A 137 -7.39 -10.16 -7.39
CA GLY A 137 -8.65 -9.80 -8.04
C GLY A 137 -8.62 -8.47 -8.81
N ALA A 138 -7.64 -7.59 -8.55
CA ALA A 138 -7.58 -6.28 -9.19
C ALA A 138 -7.45 -6.36 -10.72
N VAL A 139 -6.50 -7.14 -11.19
CA VAL A 139 -6.20 -7.23 -12.64
C VAL A 139 -7.37 -7.80 -13.43
N GLU A 140 -7.96 -8.87 -12.90
CA GLU A 140 -9.12 -9.52 -13.54
C GLU A 140 -10.31 -8.57 -13.60
N ALA A 141 -10.65 -7.89 -12.51
CA ALA A 141 -11.76 -6.94 -12.47
C ALA A 141 -11.52 -5.74 -13.41
N ILE A 142 -10.34 -5.12 -13.34
CA ILE A 142 -10.01 -3.96 -14.18
C ILE A 142 -10.09 -4.33 -15.68
N ARG A 143 -9.59 -5.50 -16.07
CA ARG A 143 -9.70 -5.99 -17.46
C ARG A 143 -11.15 -6.21 -17.88
N ALA A 144 -11.97 -6.82 -17.01
CA ALA A 144 -13.39 -7.05 -17.28
C ALA A 144 -14.15 -5.72 -17.47
N LEU A 145 -13.89 -4.73 -16.62
CA LEU A 145 -14.46 -3.39 -16.73
C LEU A 145 -14.05 -2.72 -18.04
N HIS A 146 -12.75 -2.73 -18.35
CA HIS A 146 -12.25 -2.13 -19.60
C HIS A 146 -12.87 -2.79 -20.85
N ALA A 147 -12.96 -4.12 -20.86
CA ALA A 147 -13.62 -4.86 -21.94
C ALA A 147 -15.12 -4.52 -22.09
N ALA A 148 -15.77 -4.10 -21.01
CA ALA A 148 -17.16 -3.63 -21.00
C ALA A 148 -17.32 -2.13 -21.34
N GLY A 149 -16.25 -1.43 -21.71
CA GLY A 149 -16.28 0.01 -22.04
C GLY A 149 -16.28 0.93 -20.82
N ILE A 150 -15.93 0.43 -19.64
CA ILE A 150 -15.76 1.22 -18.41
C ILE A 150 -14.27 1.53 -18.26
N THR A 151 -13.91 2.82 -18.39
CA THR A 151 -12.51 3.24 -18.37
C THR A 151 -11.92 3.14 -16.97
N PRO A 152 -10.82 2.40 -16.77
CA PRO A 152 -10.06 2.45 -15.51
C PRO A 152 -9.34 3.79 -15.38
N VAL A 153 -9.56 4.49 -14.27
CA VAL A 153 -8.88 5.75 -13.92
C VAL A 153 -8.18 5.57 -12.58
N TYR A 154 -6.92 5.97 -12.50
CA TYR A 154 -6.10 5.82 -11.30
C TYR A 154 -5.89 7.17 -10.61
N ASN A 155 -6.16 7.23 -9.30
CA ASN A 155 -6.02 8.44 -8.48
C ASN A 155 -5.15 8.15 -7.25
N THR A 156 -3.87 8.46 -7.33
CA THR A 156 -2.85 8.10 -6.34
C THR A 156 -2.21 9.31 -5.67
N ASN A 157 -1.72 9.14 -4.43
CA ASN A 157 -0.89 10.13 -3.74
C ASN A 157 0.60 10.05 -4.10
N ARG A 158 0.99 9.19 -5.01
CA ARG A 158 2.33 9.25 -5.61
C ARG A 158 2.48 10.56 -6.38
N THR A 159 3.68 11.14 -6.31
CA THR A 159 4.00 12.46 -6.85
C THR A 159 4.30 12.44 -8.35
N LEU A 160 4.28 13.60 -8.99
CA LEU A 160 4.46 13.75 -10.44
C LEU A 160 5.77 13.16 -10.97
N ASP A 161 6.84 13.22 -10.19
CA ASP A 161 8.14 12.61 -10.55
C ASP A 161 8.09 11.08 -10.60
N MET A 162 7.05 10.45 -10.03
CA MET A 162 6.81 9.01 -10.05
C MET A 162 5.90 8.56 -11.20
N THR A 163 5.51 9.44 -12.11
CA THR A 163 4.55 9.14 -13.20
C THR A 163 4.91 7.88 -13.98
N ASP A 164 6.14 7.79 -14.49
CA ASP A 164 6.58 6.64 -15.27
C ASP A 164 6.67 5.36 -14.44
N LEU A 165 7.05 5.47 -13.16
CA LEU A 165 7.08 4.32 -12.25
C LEU A 165 5.66 3.76 -12.02
N VAL A 166 4.68 4.63 -11.76
CA VAL A 166 3.29 4.21 -11.54
C VAL A 166 2.70 3.61 -12.82
N ALA A 167 2.83 4.31 -13.94
CA ALA A 167 2.30 3.83 -15.21
C ALA A 167 2.95 2.50 -15.64
N GLY A 168 4.27 2.39 -15.50
CA GLY A 168 5.01 1.14 -15.78
C GLY A 168 4.66 -0.01 -14.83
N THR A 169 4.35 0.29 -13.56
CA THR A 169 3.88 -0.74 -12.61
C THR A 169 2.54 -1.31 -13.06
N ILE A 170 1.57 -0.46 -13.41
CA ILE A 170 0.24 -0.89 -13.89
C ILE A 170 0.37 -1.68 -15.19
N GLU A 171 1.19 -1.21 -16.12
CA GLU A 171 1.48 -1.90 -17.38
C GLU A 171 2.13 -3.27 -17.16
N SER A 172 3.02 -3.40 -16.17
CA SER A 172 3.68 -4.67 -15.84
C SER A 172 2.70 -5.76 -15.37
N PHE A 173 1.52 -5.38 -14.91
CA PHE A 173 0.43 -6.30 -14.57
C PHE A 173 -0.37 -6.73 -15.80
N GLY A 174 0.01 -6.25 -16.99
CA GLY A 174 -0.68 -6.50 -18.26
C GLY A 174 -2.00 -5.74 -18.37
N LEU A 175 -2.11 -4.61 -17.70
CA LEU A 175 -3.16 -3.60 -17.88
C LEU A 175 -2.70 -2.56 -18.89
N GLU A 176 -3.64 -1.78 -19.44
CA GLU A 176 -3.28 -0.66 -20.30
C GLU A 176 -2.46 0.36 -19.51
N ARG A 177 -1.40 0.90 -20.14
CA ARG A 177 -0.56 1.93 -19.54
C ARG A 177 -1.36 3.21 -19.37
N PRO A 178 -1.59 3.70 -18.14
CA PRO A 178 -2.37 4.90 -17.94
C PRO A 178 -1.61 6.16 -18.33
N VAL A 179 -2.34 7.19 -18.75
CA VAL A 179 -1.84 8.46 -19.25
C VAL A 179 -2.08 9.56 -18.22
N ALA A 180 -1.01 10.27 -17.83
CA ALA A 180 -1.06 11.34 -16.86
C ALA A 180 -2.01 12.48 -17.32
N GLY A 181 -2.89 12.92 -16.41
CA GLY A 181 -3.93 13.92 -16.69
C GLY A 181 -5.12 13.41 -17.51
N GLU A 182 -5.10 12.13 -17.93
CA GLU A 182 -6.22 11.48 -18.60
C GLU A 182 -6.79 10.35 -17.74
N THR A 183 -6.04 9.27 -17.58
CA THR A 183 -6.42 8.09 -16.81
C THR A 183 -5.50 7.86 -15.59
N LEU A 184 -4.51 8.74 -15.35
CA LEU A 184 -3.65 8.73 -14.17
C LEU A 184 -3.59 10.13 -13.54
N PHE A 185 -4.04 10.24 -12.31
CA PHE A 185 -4.05 11.45 -11.51
C PHE A 185 -3.14 11.29 -10.30
N LEU A 186 -2.12 12.16 -10.20
CA LEU A 186 -1.07 12.11 -9.19
C LEU A 186 -1.14 13.33 -8.25
N ASN A 187 -0.56 13.17 -7.07
CA ASN A 187 -0.33 14.29 -6.17
C ASN A 187 0.57 15.33 -6.85
N GLY A 188 0.15 16.60 -6.80
CA GLY A 188 0.78 17.70 -7.49
C GLY A 188 0.08 18.11 -8.79
N MET A 189 -0.94 17.38 -9.25
CA MET A 189 -1.81 17.81 -10.36
C MET A 189 -2.85 18.86 -9.94
N ASP A 190 -3.05 19.01 -8.64
CA ASP A 190 -3.86 20.08 -8.04
C ASP A 190 -3.10 20.73 -6.87
N ALA A 191 -3.65 21.81 -6.31
CA ALA A 191 -3.05 22.52 -5.19
C ALA A 191 -3.37 21.89 -3.82
N LEU A 192 -4.08 20.76 -3.76
CA LEU A 192 -4.59 20.15 -2.54
C LEU A 192 -3.64 19.11 -1.92
N GLY A 193 -2.48 18.89 -2.53
CA GLY A 193 -1.46 17.95 -2.03
C GLY A 193 -1.99 16.52 -1.89
N GLY A 194 -1.92 15.94 -0.68
CA GLY A 194 -2.41 14.59 -0.40
C GLY A 194 -3.93 14.44 -0.36
N ASN A 195 -4.68 15.54 -0.41
CA ASN A 195 -6.14 15.52 -0.54
C ASN A 195 -6.51 15.14 -1.99
N LYS A 196 -7.37 14.12 -2.14
CA LYS A 196 -7.76 13.60 -3.45
C LYS A 196 -9.02 14.24 -4.04
N ASP A 197 -9.73 15.13 -3.31
CA ASP A 197 -11.02 15.69 -3.76
C ASP A 197 -10.89 16.51 -5.03
N GLY A 198 -9.84 17.33 -5.17
CA GLY A 198 -9.62 18.12 -6.38
C GLY A 198 -9.42 17.24 -7.62
N ARG A 199 -8.66 16.17 -7.48
CA ARG A 199 -8.45 15.19 -8.57
C ARG A 199 -9.75 14.41 -8.87
N ARG A 200 -10.55 14.04 -7.85
CA ARG A 200 -11.87 13.44 -8.06
C ARG A 200 -12.81 14.36 -8.82
N THR A 201 -12.82 15.66 -8.48
CA THR A 201 -13.60 16.67 -9.22
C THR A 201 -13.15 16.75 -10.69
N ALA A 202 -11.85 16.77 -10.95
CA ALA A 202 -11.31 16.76 -12.32
C ALA A 202 -11.68 15.49 -13.10
N ILE A 203 -11.68 14.33 -12.44
CA ILE A 203 -12.12 13.07 -13.02
C ILE A 203 -13.63 13.12 -13.33
N ALA A 204 -14.45 13.57 -12.37
CA ALA A 204 -15.91 13.65 -12.53
C ALA A 204 -16.35 14.66 -13.60
N ALA A 205 -15.54 15.67 -13.89
CA ALA A 205 -15.78 16.57 -15.01
C ALA A 205 -15.73 15.87 -16.38
N ARG A 206 -14.94 14.80 -16.51
CA ARG A 206 -14.71 14.06 -17.76
C ARG A 206 -15.46 12.73 -17.85
N TRP A 207 -15.69 12.08 -16.71
CA TRP A 207 -16.20 10.73 -16.60
C TRP A 207 -17.45 10.64 -15.73
N CYS A 208 -18.37 9.75 -16.09
CA CYS A 208 -19.37 9.25 -15.16
C CYS A 208 -18.76 8.12 -14.35
N VAL A 209 -18.29 8.41 -13.12
CA VAL A 209 -17.67 7.38 -12.28
C VAL A 209 -18.75 6.56 -11.59
N ILE A 210 -18.77 5.26 -11.86
CA ILE A 210 -19.78 4.32 -11.35
C ILE A 210 -19.27 3.41 -10.23
N ALA A 211 -17.96 3.35 -10.04
CA ALA A 211 -17.34 2.64 -8.92
C ALA A 211 -16.03 3.30 -8.51
N MET A 212 -15.71 3.25 -7.22
CA MET A 212 -14.40 3.63 -6.67
C MET A 212 -13.85 2.51 -5.80
N ALA A 213 -12.55 2.24 -5.89
CA ALA A 213 -11.82 1.34 -5.02
C ALA A 213 -10.64 2.07 -4.37
N GLY A 214 -10.42 1.80 -3.09
CA GLY A 214 -9.32 2.35 -2.30
C GLY A 214 -9.14 1.55 -1.02
N ASP A 215 -8.03 1.75 -0.33
CA ASP A 215 -7.71 1.12 0.95
C ASP A 215 -7.82 2.09 2.14
N GLN A 216 -8.07 3.38 1.87
CA GLN A 216 -8.24 4.43 2.85
C GLN A 216 -9.54 5.19 2.65
N LEU A 217 -10.16 5.70 3.72
CA LEU A 217 -11.37 6.51 3.63
C LEU A 217 -11.17 7.77 2.76
N GLY A 218 -9.95 8.32 2.73
CA GLY A 218 -9.57 9.46 1.90
C GLY A 218 -9.62 9.18 0.39
N ASP A 219 -9.66 7.92 -0.02
CA ASP A 219 -9.81 7.54 -1.43
C ASP A 219 -11.23 7.78 -1.94
N PHE A 220 -12.20 7.84 -1.02
CA PHE A 220 -13.60 8.06 -1.32
C PHE A 220 -14.01 9.51 -1.06
N SER A 221 -13.61 10.08 0.10
CA SER A 221 -13.87 11.48 0.44
C SER A 221 -12.92 11.96 1.55
N GLU A 222 -12.38 13.16 1.40
CA GLU A 222 -11.63 13.81 2.47
C GLU A 222 -12.52 14.20 3.65
N LEU A 223 -13.84 14.32 3.46
CA LEU A 223 -14.79 14.57 4.55
C LEU A 223 -14.74 13.45 5.60
N LEU A 224 -14.52 12.20 5.20
CA LEU A 224 -14.34 11.09 6.13
C LEU A 224 -12.95 11.09 6.77
N LYS A 225 -11.91 11.31 5.97
CA LYS A 225 -10.52 11.32 6.45
C LYS A 225 -10.23 12.45 7.42
N ALA A 226 -10.86 13.62 7.23
CA ALA A 226 -10.66 14.80 8.05
C ALA A 226 -11.24 14.68 9.47
N ILE A 227 -12.04 13.67 9.77
CA ILE A 227 -12.57 13.42 11.12
C ILE A 227 -11.45 12.93 12.01
N PRO A 228 -11.02 13.68 13.04
CA PRO A 228 -9.84 13.35 13.82
C PRO A 228 -10.07 12.19 14.81
N SER A 229 -11.28 12.09 15.36
CA SER A 229 -11.63 11.05 16.34
C SER A 229 -11.95 9.73 15.66
N VAL A 230 -11.32 8.65 16.11
CA VAL A 230 -11.53 7.29 15.58
C VAL A 230 -12.98 6.83 15.75
N PRO A 231 -13.62 6.96 16.93
CA PRO A 231 -15.03 6.63 17.08
C PRO A 231 -15.96 7.46 16.21
N ALA A 232 -15.70 8.78 16.07
CA ALA A 232 -16.51 9.65 15.23
C ALA A 232 -16.35 9.30 13.74
N ARG A 233 -15.16 8.95 13.29
CA ARG A 233 -14.87 8.50 11.92
C ARG A 233 -15.58 7.18 11.62
N ARG A 234 -15.55 6.22 12.56
CA ARG A 234 -16.30 4.97 12.47
C ARG A 234 -17.80 5.22 12.37
N ALA A 235 -18.33 6.06 13.27
CA ALA A 235 -19.76 6.42 13.26
C ALA A 235 -20.19 7.07 11.96
N ALA A 236 -19.38 8.03 11.43
CA ALA A 236 -19.66 8.70 10.16
C ALA A 236 -19.65 7.73 8.97
N SER A 237 -18.74 6.76 8.96
CA SER A 237 -18.67 5.72 7.91
C SER A 237 -19.88 4.78 7.93
N LEU A 238 -20.54 4.61 9.09
CA LEU A 238 -21.72 3.77 9.28
C LEU A 238 -23.03 4.56 9.29
N ALA A 239 -22.96 5.88 9.12
CA ALA A 239 -24.17 6.72 9.03
C ALA A 239 -24.92 6.41 7.71
N ALA A 240 -26.25 6.28 7.80
CA ALA A 240 -27.13 5.77 6.75
C ALA A 240 -26.85 6.28 5.31
N PRO A 241 -26.60 7.57 5.02
CA PRO A 241 -26.30 8.00 3.65
C PRO A 241 -24.97 7.48 3.12
N ILE A 242 -23.97 7.32 3.99
CA ILE A 242 -22.62 6.86 3.62
C ILE A 242 -22.53 5.33 3.64
N GLU A 243 -23.14 4.69 4.63
CA GLU A 243 -23.20 3.23 4.73
C GLU A 243 -23.72 2.61 3.44
N ALA A 244 -24.76 3.21 2.84
CA ALA A 244 -25.37 2.71 1.61
C ALA A 244 -24.42 2.68 0.39
N LEU A 245 -23.28 3.36 0.45
CA LEU A 245 -22.29 3.38 -0.63
C LEU A 245 -21.30 2.20 -0.55
N TRP A 246 -21.07 1.64 0.65
CA TRP A 246 -20.13 0.54 0.79
C TRP A 246 -20.65 -0.72 0.10
N GLY A 247 -19.86 -1.22 -0.85
CA GLY A 247 -20.27 -2.32 -1.72
C GLY A 247 -21.29 -1.95 -2.82
N ASN A 248 -21.69 -0.67 -2.86
CA ASN A 248 -22.65 -0.12 -3.83
C ASN A 248 -22.11 1.19 -4.42
N GLY A 249 -20.97 1.13 -5.08
CA GLY A 249 -20.24 2.25 -5.67
C GLY A 249 -18.90 2.53 -4.99
N TRP A 250 -18.77 2.33 -3.69
CA TRP A 250 -17.53 2.48 -2.93
C TRP A 250 -17.05 1.10 -2.42
N PHE A 251 -15.82 0.72 -2.75
CA PHE A 251 -15.24 -0.61 -2.47
C PHE A 251 -13.92 -0.45 -1.71
N LEU A 252 -14.00 -0.61 -0.38
CA LEU A 252 -12.86 -0.44 0.53
C LEU A 252 -12.09 -1.76 0.65
N LEU A 253 -10.80 -1.74 0.31
CA LEU A 253 -9.88 -2.86 0.49
C LEU A 253 -9.24 -2.83 1.88
N PRO A 254 -8.82 -3.99 2.42
CA PRO A 254 -8.15 -4.03 3.71
C PRO A 254 -6.74 -3.40 3.61
N ASN A 255 -6.39 -2.54 4.57
CA ASN A 255 -5.01 -2.13 4.83
C ASN A 255 -4.75 -2.15 6.34
N THR A 256 -3.85 -3.04 6.75
CA THR A 256 -3.43 -3.24 8.15
C THR A 256 -1.96 -2.83 8.36
N SER A 257 -1.37 -2.16 7.40
CA SER A 257 0.04 -1.76 7.44
C SER A 257 0.24 -0.30 7.79
N TYR A 258 -0.64 0.59 7.33
CA TYR A 258 -0.57 2.03 7.58
C TYR A 258 -1.93 2.71 7.37
N GLY A 259 -2.01 4.00 7.74
CA GLY A 259 -3.17 4.84 7.51
C GLY A 259 -3.99 5.09 8.77
N THR A 260 -5.02 5.92 8.62
CA THR A 260 -5.85 6.37 9.74
C THR A 260 -6.67 5.26 10.41
N ALA A 261 -6.77 4.10 9.76
CA ALA A 261 -7.42 2.92 10.33
C ALA A 261 -6.63 2.29 11.51
N LEU A 262 -5.34 2.63 11.62
CA LEU A 262 -4.43 2.10 12.65
C LEU A 262 -4.13 3.12 13.75
N GLU A 263 -4.90 4.18 13.82
CA GLU A 263 -4.83 5.19 14.87
C GLU A 263 -5.82 4.88 16.00
N GLY A 264 -5.65 5.56 17.13
CA GLY A 264 -6.56 5.50 18.27
C GLY A 264 -5.91 5.01 19.55
N THR A 265 -6.48 5.43 20.68
CA THR A 265 -6.12 4.93 22.00
C THR A 265 -6.87 3.61 22.30
N LEU A 266 -6.52 2.96 23.41
CA LEU A 266 -7.23 1.75 23.85
C LEU A 266 -8.73 1.99 23.97
N GLU A 267 -9.11 3.11 24.59
CA GLU A 267 -10.50 3.48 24.86
C GLU A 267 -11.27 3.82 23.57
N GLU A 268 -10.59 4.45 22.59
CA GLU A 268 -11.18 4.75 21.28
C GLU A 268 -11.39 3.50 20.41
N VAL A 269 -10.47 2.54 20.51
CA VAL A 269 -10.52 1.32 19.70
C VAL A 269 -11.56 0.34 20.24
N PHE A 270 -11.61 0.15 21.56
CA PHE A 270 -12.49 -0.87 22.17
C PHE A 270 -13.83 -0.32 22.65
N ASP A 271 -14.02 1.02 22.65
CA ASP A 271 -15.30 1.68 22.96
C ASP A 271 -15.88 1.25 24.35
N GLU A 272 -15.01 0.92 25.29
CA GLU A 272 -15.36 0.59 26.66
C GLU A 272 -15.01 1.76 27.58
N PRO A 273 -15.93 2.14 28.52
CA PRO A 273 -15.55 3.07 29.56
C PRO A 273 -14.38 2.47 30.34
N ALA A 274 -13.35 3.31 30.60
CA ALA A 274 -12.24 2.88 31.43
C ALA A 274 -12.77 2.17 32.66
N ALA A 275 -12.39 0.90 32.84
CA ALA A 275 -12.79 0.14 34.01
C ALA A 275 -12.37 0.95 35.23
N ALA A 276 -13.33 1.24 36.14
CA ALA A 276 -13.01 1.95 37.37
C ALA A 276 -11.81 1.25 38.00
N ALA A 277 -10.72 1.98 38.20
CA ALA A 277 -9.53 1.44 38.82
C ALA A 277 -9.96 0.76 40.14
N ASN A 278 -9.83 -0.55 40.18
CA ASN A 278 -10.00 -1.25 41.46
C ASN A 278 -8.80 -0.85 42.30
N ASP A 279 -8.98 0.14 43.19
CA ASP A 279 -8.06 0.44 44.28
C ASP A 279 -8.03 -0.81 45.19
N ASN A 280 -7.06 -1.67 44.97
CA ASN A 280 -6.63 -2.71 45.89
C ASN A 280 -5.36 -2.29 46.63
#